data_da4f2bdc674e389ebeabd549bb44074c
#
_entry.id   da4f2bdc674e389ebeabd549bb44074c
#
_cell.length_a   1.000
_cell.length_b   1.000
_cell.length_c   1.000
_cell.angle_alpha   90.00
_cell.angle_beta   90.00
_cell.angle_gamma   90.00
#
_symmetry.space_group_name_H-M   'P 1'
#
loop_
_entity.id
_entity.type
_entity.pdbx_description
1 polymer ?
#
loop_
_entity_poly.entity_id
_entity_poly.type
_entity_poly.pdbx_seq_one_letter_code
_entity_poly.pdbx_strand_id
1 'polypeptide(L)'
;MRKHSVDLNSDMGEGFGPWTIGDGVDEQIMPLISSANIATGFHAGDPNIMARTVQLARDAGVGIGAHPGFRDLAGFGRRTITETPQALVHDILYQLGALREFARLNGVGLQHVKPHGALYMHAAANEAFSRLLIETLQRVDPGLWLYCMEASVTYRVAREYEQPVIREFYADRDYDRSGSIVFTRRVGRLDPQQVADKVLRACIDGKVRTVDGDDIDIDFDSVCIHSDTPGALDLVRETRDALVREGIRTAGPRPLAAHH
;
A
#
# COMPACT_ATOMS: atom_id res chain seq x y z
N MET A 1 0.62 8.45 -20.71
CA MET A 1 -0.68 8.09 -21.31
C MET A 1 -1.79 8.33 -20.29
N ARG A 2 -2.88 9.06 -20.64
CA ARG A 2 -3.99 9.36 -19.72
C ARG A 2 -4.62 8.06 -19.17
N LYS A 3 -4.76 7.97 -17.85
CA LYS A 3 -5.42 6.83 -17.20
C LYS A 3 -6.95 6.99 -17.27
N HIS A 4 -7.66 5.88 -17.45
CA HIS A 4 -9.12 5.81 -17.42
C HIS A 4 -9.63 5.12 -16.14
N SER A 5 -8.76 4.44 -15.45
CA SER A 5 -9.04 3.79 -14.16
C SER A 5 -7.75 3.72 -13.35
N VAL A 6 -7.86 3.83 -12.05
CA VAL A 6 -6.77 3.70 -11.10
C VAL A 6 -7.29 3.05 -9.82
N ASP A 7 -6.48 2.24 -9.18
CA ASP A 7 -6.76 1.80 -7.82
C ASP A 7 -6.47 2.93 -6.82
N LEU A 8 -7.29 3.04 -5.80
CA LEU A 8 -7.07 3.95 -4.67
C LEU A 8 -6.93 3.11 -3.41
N ASN A 9 -5.74 3.09 -2.82
CA ASN A 9 -5.44 2.29 -1.66
C ASN A 9 -5.09 3.12 -0.43
N SER A 10 -5.32 2.55 0.75
CA SER A 10 -4.91 3.14 2.03
C SER A 10 -4.47 2.06 3.01
N ASP A 11 -3.54 2.44 3.89
CA ASP A 11 -3.08 1.59 4.99
C ASP A 11 -4.12 1.69 6.12
N MET A 12 -4.61 0.55 6.60
CA MET A 12 -5.79 0.45 7.44
C MET A 12 -5.54 -0.45 8.65
N GLY A 13 -6.30 -0.23 9.72
CA GLY A 13 -6.17 -1.03 10.93
C GLY A 13 -4.87 -0.78 11.69
N GLU A 14 -4.28 0.41 11.54
CA GLU A 14 -2.99 0.77 12.12
C GLU A 14 -3.10 1.30 13.56
N GLY A 15 -4.10 0.86 14.35
CA GLY A 15 -4.14 1.04 15.79
C GLY A 15 -3.49 -0.11 16.56
N PHE A 16 -3.47 -0.03 17.89
CA PHE A 16 -3.04 -1.14 18.76
C PHE A 16 -3.70 -1.03 20.15
N GLY A 17 -4.50 -1.99 20.54
CA GLY A 17 -5.28 -1.92 21.78
C GLY A 17 -6.13 -0.65 21.83
N PRO A 18 -5.98 0.18 22.87
CA PRO A 18 -6.71 1.44 22.99
C PRO A 18 -6.08 2.60 22.20
N TRP A 19 -4.91 2.43 21.59
CA TRP A 19 -4.21 3.49 20.88
C TRP A 19 -4.59 3.52 19.41
N THR A 20 -4.94 4.71 18.95
CA THR A 20 -5.22 5.03 17.55
C THR A 20 -4.01 5.71 16.94
N ILE A 21 -3.66 5.35 15.72
CA ILE A 21 -2.65 6.03 14.92
C ILE A 21 -3.39 6.93 13.92
N GLY A 22 -2.86 8.13 13.69
CA GLY A 22 -3.53 9.14 12.87
C GLY A 22 -4.83 9.67 13.50
N ASP A 23 -5.78 10.06 12.65
CA ASP A 23 -7.05 10.68 13.07
C ASP A 23 -8.14 9.64 13.42
N GLY A 24 -7.86 8.33 13.31
CA GLY A 24 -8.82 7.26 13.59
C GLY A 24 -10.01 7.20 12.64
N VAL A 25 -9.77 7.50 11.37
CA VAL A 25 -10.79 7.68 10.33
C VAL A 25 -10.99 6.48 9.41
N ASP A 26 -10.50 5.32 9.76
CA ASP A 26 -10.54 4.10 8.94
C ASP A 26 -11.95 3.76 8.45
N GLU A 27 -12.96 3.81 9.33
CA GLU A 27 -14.36 3.54 8.96
C GLU A 27 -14.90 4.50 7.91
N GLN A 28 -14.42 5.75 7.92
CA GLN A 28 -14.85 6.78 6.99
C GLN A 28 -14.08 6.73 5.68
N ILE A 29 -12.82 6.28 5.69
CA ILE A 29 -12.00 6.10 4.49
C ILE A 29 -12.38 4.83 3.75
N MET A 30 -12.71 3.74 4.45
CA MET A 30 -12.97 2.43 3.84
C MET A 30 -13.93 2.48 2.64
N PRO A 31 -15.10 3.14 2.67
CA PRO A 31 -16.00 3.21 1.53
C PRO A 31 -15.52 4.10 0.37
N LEU A 32 -14.41 4.80 0.55
CA LEU A 32 -13.86 5.72 -0.45
C LEU A 32 -12.72 5.12 -1.27
N ILE A 33 -12.14 4.02 -0.81
CA ILE A 33 -10.99 3.34 -1.42
C ILE A 33 -11.41 2.08 -2.18
N SER A 34 -10.54 1.51 -2.99
CA SER A 34 -10.76 0.25 -3.70
C SER A 34 -9.88 -0.90 -3.19
N SER A 35 -8.81 -0.59 -2.45
CA SER A 35 -7.93 -1.58 -1.82
C SER A 35 -7.51 -1.13 -0.44
N ALA A 36 -7.56 -2.03 0.55
CA ALA A 36 -7.15 -1.80 1.93
C ALA A 36 -5.91 -2.65 2.26
N ASN A 37 -4.83 -1.99 2.70
CA ASN A 37 -3.63 -2.66 3.19
C ASN A 37 -3.76 -2.81 4.71
N ILE A 38 -4.13 -3.99 5.19
CA ILE A 38 -4.47 -4.19 6.60
C ILE A 38 -3.24 -4.55 7.43
N ALA A 39 -2.97 -3.76 8.47
CA ALA A 39 -1.89 -3.99 9.43
C ALA A 39 -1.98 -5.35 10.10
N THR A 40 -0.84 -6.00 10.28
CA THR A 40 -0.74 -7.44 10.61
C THR A 40 -0.03 -7.73 11.94
N GLY A 41 0.02 -6.72 12.83
CA GLY A 41 0.39 -6.89 14.24
C GLY A 41 1.84 -6.54 14.60
N PHE A 42 2.77 -6.42 13.65
CA PHE A 42 4.19 -6.19 13.95
C PHE A 42 4.54 -4.69 14.06
N HIS A 43 4.03 -3.87 13.17
CA HIS A 43 4.22 -2.42 13.25
C HIS A 43 3.00 -1.72 13.86
N ALA A 44 1.82 -2.28 13.64
CA ALA A 44 0.52 -1.86 14.14
C ALA A 44 -0.50 -2.98 13.93
N GLY A 45 -1.72 -2.78 14.42
CA GLY A 45 -2.77 -3.77 14.41
C GLY A 45 -2.66 -4.75 15.58
N ASP A 46 -3.77 -5.24 16.03
CA ASP A 46 -3.89 -6.39 16.93
C ASP A 46 -4.98 -7.34 16.40
N PRO A 47 -5.16 -8.53 16.97
CA PRO A 47 -6.14 -9.48 16.45
C PRO A 47 -7.57 -8.95 16.35
N ASN A 48 -8.01 -8.09 17.29
CA ASN A 48 -9.37 -7.54 17.29
C ASN A 48 -9.52 -6.42 16.23
N ILE A 49 -8.51 -5.55 16.11
CA ILE A 49 -8.47 -4.52 15.06
C ILE A 49 -8.44 -5.19 13.70
N MET A 50 -7.59 -6.21 13.50
CA MET A 50 -7.49 -6.96 12.25
C MET A 50 -8.85 -7.58 11.87
N ALA A 51 -9.51 -8.28 12.81
CA ALA A 51 -10.82 -8.89 12.59
C ALA A 51 -11.87 -7.84 12.15
N ARG A 52 -11.94 -6.70 12.86
CA ARG A 52 -12.86 -5.60 12.56
C ARG A 52 -12.56 -4.97 11.21
N THR A 53 -11.29 -4.71 10.90
CA THR A 53 -10.90 -4.08 9.63
C THR A 53 -11.20 -4.98 8.43
N VAL A 54 -11.00 -6.29 8.56
CA VAL A 54 -11.42 -7.27 7.53
C VAL A 54 -12.93 -7.24 7.30
N GLN A 55 -13.74 -7.16 8.38
CA GLN A 55 -15.20 -7.05 8.25
C GLN A 55 -15.61 -5.76 7.53
N LEU A 56 -15.02 -4.63 7.91
CA LEU A 56 -15.29 -3.35 7.26
C LEU A 56 -14.96 -3.37 5.76
N ALA A 57 -13.80 -3.93 5.39
CA ALA A 57 -13.39 -4.03 3.99
C ALA A 57 -14.32 -4.95 3.19
N ARG A 58 -14.70 -6.13 3.75
CA ARG A 58 -15.68 -7.03 3.15
C ARG A 58 -17.03 -6.33 2.91
N ASP A 59 -17.55 -5.64 3.93
CA ASP A 59 -18.86 -5.00 3.88
C ASP A 59 -18.89 -3.81 2.89
N ALA A 60 -17.74 -3.15 2.70
CA ALA A 60 -17.56 -2.10 1.72
C ALA A 60 -17.20 -2.63 0.30
N GLY A 61 -16.97 -3.93 0.13
CA GLY A 61 -16.55 -4.52 -1.15
C GLY A 61 -15.13 -4.10 -1.59
N VAL A 62 -14.28 -3.76 -0.63
CA VAL A 62 -12.89 -3.30 -0.84
C VAL A 62 -11.95 -4.49 -0.88
N GLY A 63 -10.97 -4.48 -1.79
CA GLY A 63 -9.94 -5.51 -1.88
C GLY A 63 -9.07 -5.54 -0.63
N ILE A 64 -8.79 -6.75 -0.11
CA ILE A 64 -8.05 -6.93 1.14
C ILE A 64 -6.64 -7.40 0.85
N GLY A 65 -5.65 -6.66 1.35
CA GLY A 65 -4.24 -7.03 1.30
C GLY A 65 -3.57 -7.03 2.65
N ALA A 66 -2.53 -7.85 2.77
CA ALA A 66 -1.70 -7.88 3.95
C ALA A 66 -0.68 -6.74 3.93
N HIS A 67 -0.56 -6.04 5.08
CA HIS A 67 0.38 -4.93 5.27
C HIS A 67 1.45 -5.29 6.31
N PRO A 68 2.38 -6.22 5.99
CA PRO A 68 3.39 -6.67 6.92
C PRO A 68 4.47 -5.63 7.14
N GLY A 69 4.85 -5.39 8.39
CA GLY A 69 5.93 -4.50 8.78
C GLY A 69 7.04 -5.20 9.53
N PHE A 70 8.11 -4.46 9.82
CA PHE A 70 9.11 -4.88 10.80
C PHE A 70 8.49 -5.07 12.18
N ARG A 71 9.09 -5.89 13.04
CA ARG A 71 8.75 -6.00 14.48
C ARG A 71 9.12 -4.73 15.23
N ASP A 72 8.41 -3.67 14.96
CA ASP A 72 8.72 -2.33 15.43
C ASP A 72 7.47 -1.55 15.83
N LEU A 73 6.69 -2.08 16.76
CA LEU A 73 5.48 -1.43 17.25
C LEU A 73 5.78 -0.03 17.80
N ALA A 74 6.88 0.13 18.56
CA ALA A 74 7.28 1.41 19.14
C ALA A 74 7.74 2.45 18.12
N GLY A 75 8.23 2.04 16.96
CA GLY A 75 8.65 2.91 15.86
C GLY A 75 7.68 2.91 14.69
N PHE A 76 6.52 2.28 14.86
CA PHE A 76 5.50 2.16 13.81
C PHE A 76 6.06 1.57 12.50
N GLY A 77 6.97 0.59 12.60
CA GLY A 77 7.61 -0.03 11.44
C GLY A 77 8.43 0.92 10.55
N ARG A 78 8.69 2.15 11.01
CA ARG A 78 9.42 3.18 10.24
C ARG A 78 10.89 3.31 10.66
N ARG A 79 11.38 2.41 11.53
CA ARG A 79 12.80 2.27 11.83
C ARG A 79 13.34 1.05 11.06
N THR A 80 14.53 1.19 10.49
CA THR A 80 15.19 0.07 9.84
C THR A 80 15.61 -0.97 10.88
N ILE A 81 15.19 -2.21 10.70
CA ILE A 81 15.60 -3.35 11.50
C ILE A 81 16.55 -4.20 10.63
N THR A 82 17.72 -4.50 11.17
CA THR A 82 18.73 -5.32 10.47
C THR A 82 18.51 -6.78 10.82
N GLU A 83 18.08 -7.55 9.83
CA GLU A 83 17.87 -8.99 9.92
C GLU A 83 18.26 -9.66 8.62
N THR A 84 18.38 -10.99 8.64
CA THR A 84 18.63 -11.76 7.42
C THR A 84 17.41 -11.74 6.50
N PRO A 85 17.59 -11.78 5.17
CA PRO A 85 16.46 -11.86 4.24
C PRO A 85 15.49 -13.01 4.58
N GLN A 86 16.01 -14.16 5.00
CA GLN A 86 15.20 -15.31 5.38
C GLN A 86 14.32 -15.02 6.61
N ALA A 87 14.86 -14.39 7.65
CA ALA A 87 14.10 -14.02 8.84
C ALA A 87 12.98 -13.03 8.50
N LEU A 88 13.27 -12.03 7.66
CA LEU A 88 12.27 -11.05 7.22
C LEU A 88 11.15 -11.69 6.40
N VAL A 89 11.47 -12.62 5.53
CA VAL A 89 10.45 -13.37 4.76
C VAL A 89 9.59 -14.24 5.67
N HIS A 90 10.17 -14.88 6.67
CA HIS A 90 9.40 -15.62 7.68
C HIS A 90 8.46 -14.70 8.47
N ASP A 91 8.90 -13.49 8.80
CA ASP A 91 8.08 -12.48 9.45
C ASP A 91 6.90 -12.05 8.57
N ILE A 92 7.11 -11.90 7.27
CA ILE A 92 6.03 -11.60 6.31
C ILE A 92 5.05 -12.77 6.23
N LEU A 93 5.54 -14.01 6.12
CA LEU A 93 4.67 -15.19 6.07
C LEU A 93 3.81 -15.35 7.32
N TYR A 94 4.38 -15.12 8.50
CA TYR A 94 3.64 -15.15 9.75
C TYR A 94 2.49 -14.12 9.73
N GLN A 95 2.77 -12.90 9.33
CA GLN A 95 1.81 -11.81 9.26
C GLN A 95 0.73 -12.07 8.19
N LEU A 96 1.14 -12.55 7.01
CA LEU A 96 0.24 -12.94 5.93
C LEU A 96 -0.71 -14.06 6.36
N GLY A 97 -0.17 -15.09 7.04
CA GLY A 97 -0.95 -16.21 7.55
C GLY A 97 -2.00 -15.78 8.58
N ALA A 98 -1.64 -14.85 9.46
CA ALA A 98 -2.58 -14.30 10.44
C ALA A 98 -3.78 -13.63 9.75
N LEU A 99 -3.53 -12.68 8.84
CA LEU A 99 -4.62 -11.98 8.14
C LEU A 99 -5.45 -12.92 7.26
N ARG A 100 -4.81 -13.91 6.62
CA ARG A 100 -5.50 -14.87 5.76
C ARG A 100 -6.59 -15.63 6.49
N GLU A 101 -6.37 -16.03 7.76
CA GLU A 101 -7.39 -16.72 8.54
C GLU A 101 -8.56 -15.82 8.92
N PHE A 102 -8.33 -14.54 9.22
CA PHE A 102 -9.42 -13.58 9.43
C PHE A 102 -10.21 -13.31 8.13
N ALA A 103 -9.54 -13.21 6.98
CA ALA A 103 -10.20 -13.09 5.68
C ALA A 103 -11.05 -14.32 5.37
N ARG A 104 -10.49 -15.54 5.55
CA ARG A 104 -11.18 -16.82 5.34
C ARG A 104 -12.42 -16.97 6.24
N LEU A 105 -12.32 -16.59 7.51
CA LEU A 105 -13.45 -16.57 8.44
C LEU A 105 -14.62 -15.69 7.93
N ASN A 106 -14.29 -14.64 7.22
CA ASN A 106 -15.26 -13.70 6.64
C ASN A 106 -15.69 -14.04 5.20
N GLY A 107 -15.28 -15.21 4.68
CA GLY A 107 -15.64 -15.67 3.34
C GLY A 107 -14.99 -14.88 2.19
N VAL A 108 -13.87 -14.21 2.46
CA VAL A 108 -13.12 -13.43 1.46
C VAL A 108 -11.67 -13.91 1.37
N GLY A 109 -11.03 -13.67 0.23
CA GLY A 109 -9.62 -13.97 -0.01
C GLY A 109 -8.73 -12.73 0.14
N LEU A 110 -7.43 -12.97 0.27
CA LEU A 110 -6.45 -11.90 0.14
C LEU A 110 -6.20 -11.61 -1.34
N GLN A 111 -6.11 -10.34 -1.67
CA GLN A 111 -5.84 -9.86 -3.03
C GLN A 111 -4.35 -9.55 -3.23
N HIS A 112 -3.70 -8.97 -2.21
CA HIS A 112 -2.35 -8.43 -2.37
C HIS A 112 -1.52 -8.46 -1.08
N VAL A 113 -0.24 -8.18 -1.25
CA VAL A 113 0.72 -7.90 -0.17
C VAL A 113 1.38 -6.57 -0.46
N LYS A 114 1.39 -5.69 0.52
CA LYS A 114 2.11 -4.42 0.51
C LYS A 114 2.97 -4.32 1.77
N PRO A 115 4.29 -4.44 1.71
CA PRO A 115 5.15 -4.20 2.87
C PRO A 115 4.94 -2.79 3.43
N HIS A 116 4.99 -2.65 4.76
CA HIS A 116 4.84 -1.36 5.44
C HIS A 116 6.17 -0.61 5.56
N GLY A 117 6.12 0.70 5.41
CA GLY A 117 7.12 1.66 5.88
C GLY A 117 8.57 1.31 5.55
N ALA A 118 9.42 1.12 6.58
CA ALA A 118 10.83 0.82 6.36
C ALA A 118 11.09 -0.55 5.71
N LEU A 119 10.18 -1.53 5.88
CA LEU A 119 10.28 -2.82 5.19
C LEU A 119 10.02 -2.67 3.69
N TYR A 120 9.09 -1.79 3.29
CA TYR A 120 8.84 -1.46 1.88
C TYR A 120 10.09 -0.83 1.24
N MET A 121 10.71 0.15 1.91
CA MET A 121 11.95 0.78 1.43
C MET A 121 13.14 -0.19 1.43
N HIS A 122 13.18 -1.12 2.39
CA HIS A 122 14.19 -2.20 2.40
C HIS A 122 14.03 -3.09 1.16
N ALA A 123 12.81 -3.51 0.85
CA ALA A 123 12.53 -4.28 -0.37
C ALA A 123 12.91 -3.48 -1.63
N ALA A 124 12.54 -2.20 -1.69
CA ALA A 124 12.82 -1.33 -2.83
C ALA A 124 14.31 -1.18 -3.15
N ALA A 125 15.19 -1.41 -2.17
CA ALA A 125 16.64 -1.27 -2.30
C ALA A 125 17.44 -2.59 -2.25
N ASN A 126 16.81 -3.72 -1.85
CA ASN A 126 17.53 -4.97 -1.56
C ASN A 126 17.10 -6.10 -2.49
N GLU A 127 18.00 -6.48 -3.42
CA GLU A 127 17.72 -7.51 -4.41
C GLU A 127 17.58 -8.91 -3.79
N ALA A 128 18.48 -9.29 -2.89
CA ALA A 128 18.44 -10.62 -2.27
C ALA A 128 17.14 -10.85 -1.48
N PHE A 129 16.70 -9.83 -0.75
CA PHE A 129 15.41 -9.89 -0.05
C PHE A 129 14.26 -9.93 -1.04
N SER A 130 14.23 -9.09 -2.07
CA SER A 130 13.15 -9.05 -3.06
C SER A 130 13.02 -10.39 -3.82
N ARG A 131 14.14 -11.02 -4.20
CA ARG A 131 14.13 -12.36 -4.82
C ARG A 131 13.49 -13.39 -3.90
N LEU A 132 13.97 -13.48 -2.67
CA LEU A 132 13.46 -14.46 -1.72
C LEU A 132 11.99 -14.23 -1.37
N LEU A 133 11.56 -12.97 -1.22
CA LEU A 133 10.16 -12.62 -1.00
C LEU A 133 9.29 -13.10 -2.17
N ILE A 134 9.66 -12.78 -3.40
CA ILE A 134 8.89 -13.13 -4.61
C ILE A 134 8.83 -14.64 -4.80
N GLU A 135 9.95 -15.35 -4.71
CA GLU A 135 10.00 -16.82 -4.77
C GLU A 135 9.07 -17.45 -3.72
N THR A 136 9.03 -16.86 -2.54
CA THR A 136 8.17 -17.33 -1.46
C THR A 136 6.70 -17.05 -1.74
N LEU A 137 6.34 -15.85 -2.23
CA LEU A 137 4.96 -15.52 -2.58
C LEU A 137 4.43 -16.43 -3.69
N GLN A 138 5.23 -16.71 -4.71
CA GLN A 138 4.84 -17.63 -5.79
C GLN A 138 4.58 -19.07 -5.32
N ARG A 139 5.31 -19.50 -4.28
CA ARG A 139 5.10 -20.84 -3.68
C ARG A 139 3.88 -20.91 -2.76
N VAL A 140 3.56 -19.80 -2.11
CA VAL A 140 2.46 -19.72 -1.12
C VAL A 140 1.14 -19.38 -1.78
N ASP A 141 1.16 -18.43 -2.72
CA ASP A 141 -0.02 -17.98 -3.44
C ASP A 141 0.40 -17.13 -4.67
N PRO A 142 0.55 -17.75 -5.84
CA PRO A 142 0.98 -17.05 -7.06
C PRO A 142 -0.05 -16.01 -7.56
N GLY A 143 -1.27 -16.03 -7.04
CA GLY A 143 -2.33 -15.08 -7.38
C GLY A 143 -2.28 -13.77 -6.60
N LEU A 144 -1.40 -13.66 -5.59
CA LEU A 144 -1.26 -12.41 -4.84
C LEU A 144 -0.53 -11.34 -5.64
N TRP A 145 -1.15 -10.16 -5.71
CA TRP A 145 -0.47 -8.98 -6.23
C TRP A 145 0.56 -8.46 -5.22
N LEU A 146 1.73 -8.06 -5.69
CA LEU A 146 2.72 -7.36 -4.85
C LEU A 146 2.72 -5.87 -5.18
N TYR A 147 2.44 -5.02 -4.19
CA TYR A 147 2.53 -3.58 -4.34
C TYR A 147 3.97 -3.10 -4.21
N CYS A 148 4.45 -2.34 -5.17
CA CYS A 148 5.79 -1.75 -5.15
C CYS A 148 5.87 -0.52 -6.06
N MET A 149 6.86 0.35 -5.84
CA MET A 149 7.17 1.44 -6.77
C MET A 149 7.79 0.90 -8.07
N GLU A 150 7.47 1.49 -9.20
CA GLU A 150 8.10 1.16 -10.49
C GLU A 150 9.62 1.36 -10.45
N ALA A 151 10.10 2.40 -9.78
CA ALA A 151 11.53 2.69 -9.63
C ALA A 151 12.29 1.76 -8.67
N SER A 152 11.63 0.73 -8.10
CA SER A 152 12.22 -0.14 -7.09
C SER A 152 12.95 -1.35 -7.66
N VAL A 153 13.93 -1.86 -6.90
CA VAL A 153 14.54 -3.18 -7.15
C VAL A 153 13.49 -4.29 -7.10
N THR A 154 12.52 -4.18 -6.19
CA THR A 154 11.40 -5.13 -6.09
C THR A 154 10.65 -5.28 -7.41
N TYR A 155 10.32 -4.16 -8.07
CA TYR A 155 9.62 -4.19 -9.36
C TYR A 155 10.48 -4.87 -10.44
N ARG A 156 11.77 -4.53 -10.53
CA ARG A 156 12.68 -5.16 -11.48
C ARG A 156 12.75 -6.68 -11.28
N VAL A 157 12.92 -7.13 -10.04
CA VAL A 157 12.95 -8.56 -9.71
C VAL A 157 11.60 -9.23 -9.98
N ALA A 158 10.48 -8.58 -9.63
CA ALA A 158 9.16 -9.12 -9.89
C ALA A 158 8.92 -9.39 -11.39
N ARG A 159 9.43 -8.51 -12.27
CA ARG A 159 9.38 -8.70 -13.71
C ARG A 159 10.17 -9.93 -14.19
N GLU A 160 11.32 -10.23 -13.57
CA GLU A 160 12.12 -11.42 -13.89
C GLU A 160 11.39 -12.73 -13.54
N TYR A 161 10.57 -12.71 -12.50
CA TYR A 161 9.80 -13.86 -12.00
C TYR A 161 8.34 -13.89 -12.48
N GLU A 162 7.95 -12.97 -13.36
CA GLU A 162 6.55 -12.83 -13.80
C GLU A 162 5.55 -12.72 -12.63
N GLN A 163 6.03 -12.18 -11.49
CA GLN A 163 5.18 -11.93 -10.32
C GLN A 163 4.18 -10.83 -10.63
N PRO A 164 2.86 -11.05 -10.38
CA PRO A 164 1.87 -9.99 -10.50
C PRO A 164 2.19 -8.81 -9.58
N VAL A 165 2.27 -7.61 -10.15
CA VAL A 165 2.57 -6.38 -9.39
C VAL A 165 1.58 -5.28 -9.67
N ILE A 166 1.31 -4.47 -8.66
CA ILE A 166 0.63 -3.18 -8.75
C ILE A 166 1.67 -2.11 -8.46
N ARG A 167 1.94 -1.28 -9.45
CA ARG A 167 2.88 -0.15 -9.31
C ARG A 167 2.19 0.97 -8.55
N GLU A 168 2.86 1.47 -7.52
CA GLU A 168 2.27 2.37 -6.55
C GLU A 168 2.77 3.81 -6.71
N PHE A 169 1.82 4.75 -6.67
CA PHE A 169 2.02 6.19 -6.59
C PHE A 169 1.57 6.71 -5.24
N TYR A 170 2.42 7.43 -4.54
CA TYR A 170 2.14 8.01 -3.23
C TYR A 170 1.69 9.47 -3.37
N ALA A 171 0.41 9.73 -3.12
CA ALA A 171 -0.15 11.06 -3.26
C ALA A 171 0.37 12.03 -2.18
N ASP A 172 0.57 11.51 -0.97
CA ASP A 172 0.92 12.25 0.24
C ASP A 172 2.42 12.18 0.61
N ARG A 173 3.29 11.80 -0.35
CA ARG A 173 4.75 11.77 -0.20
C ARG A 173 5.42 12.49 -1.36
N ASP A 174 6.60 13.03 -1.10
CA ASP A 174 7.43 13.65 -2.12
C ASP A 174 8.25 12.62 -2.88
N TYR A 175 8.73 13.00 -4.05
CA TYR A 175 9.54 12.15 -4.93
C TYR A 175 10.93 12.76 -5.14
N ASP A 176 11.93 11.90 -5.28
CA ASP A 176 13.25 12.27 -5.77
C ASP A 176 13.38 12.04 -7.29
N ARG A 177 14.53 12.40 -7.85
CA ARG A 177 14.79 12.26 -9.30
C ARG A 177 14.84 10.83 -9.81
N SER A 178 15.00 9.85 -8.94
CA SER A 178 14.97 8.43 -9.31
C SER A 178 13.55 7.88 -9.51
N GLY A 179 12.52 8.63 -9.12
CA GLY A 179 11.13 8.17 -9.05
C GLY A 179 10.80 7.40 -7.77
N SER A 180 11.72 7.40 -6.81
CA SER A 180 11.47 6.89 -5.46
C SER A 180 10.84 7.97 -4.58
N ILE A 181 10.07 7.53 -3.59
CA ILE A 181 9.58 8.45 -2.57
C ILE A 181 10.70 8.89 -1.64
N VAL A 182 10.65 10.15 -1.20
CA VAL A 182 11.47 10.65 -0.09
C VAL A 182 10.87 10.10 1.20
N PHE A 183 11.50 9.07 1.75
CA PHE A 183 10.99 8.42 2.95
C PHE A 183 11.04 9.33 4.17
N THR A 184 9.89 9.58 4.76
CA THR A 184 9.73 10.38 5.98
C THR A 184 8.99 9.60 7.04
N ARG A 185 9.40 9.75 8.31
CA ARG A 185 8.73 9.06 9.42
C ARG A 185 7.42 9.72 9.82
N ARG A 186 7.29 11.01 9.57
CA ARG A 186 6.10 11.81 9.88
C ARG A 186 5.87 12.83 8.78
N VAL A 187 4.64 12.99 8.40
CA VAL A 187 4.19 14.00 7.44
C VAL A 187 3.32 15.01 8.18
N GLY A 188 3.46 16.29 7.85
CA GLY A 188 2.58 17.34 8.33
C GLY A 188 1.21 17.31 7.64
N ARG A 189 0.32 18.22 8.03
CA ARG A 189 -0.96 18.39 7.35
C ARG A 189 -0.71 18.90 5.93
N LEU A 190 -1.34 18.25 4.95
CA LEU A 190 -1.27 18.61 3.54
C LEU A 190 -2.55 19.31 3.10
N ASP A 191 -2.47 20.08 2.02
CA ASP A 191 -3.63 20.68 1.38
C ASP A 191 -4.31 19.65 0.48
N PRO A 192 -5.59 19.30 0.71
CA PRO A 192 -6.30 18.29 -0.08
C PRO A 192 -6.36 18.61 -1.57
N GLN A 193 -6.52 19.87 -1.95
CA GLN A 193 -6.55 20.26 -3.36
C GLN A 193 -5.20 20.04 -4.03
N GLN A 194 -4.09 20.42 -3.37
CA GLN A 194 -2.75 20.21 -3.93
C GLN A 194 -2.43 18.72 -4.11
N VAL A 195 -2.87 17.87 -3.17
CA VAL A 195 -2.71 16.42 -3.28
C VAL A 195 -3.53 15.87 -4.44
N ALA A 196 -4.78 16.29 -4.59
CA ALA A 196 -5.64 15.90 -5.70
C ALA A 196 -5.07 16.35 -7.06
N ASP A 197 -4.58 17.60 -7.16
CA ASP A 197 -3.96 18.14 -8.38
C ASP A 197 -2.69 17.34 -8.77
N LYS A 198 -1.89 16.95 -7.78
CA LYS A 198 -0.72 16.08 -7.98
C LYS A 198 -1.12 14.72 -8.55
N VAL A 199 -2.17 14.10 -8.01
CA VAL A 199 -2.71 12.82 -8.51
C VAL A 199 -3.26 12.99 -9.93
N LEU A 200 -4.06 14.03 -10.20
CA LEU A 200 -4.60 14.28 -11.53
C LEU A 200 -3.48 14.49 -12.55
N ARG A 201 -2.46 15.26 -12.22
CA ARG A 201 -1.30 15.47 -13.09
C ARG A 201 -0.58 14.16 -13.40
N ALA A 202 -0.39 13.31 -12.39
CA ALA A 202 0.21 11.99 -12.60
C ALA A 202 -0.68 11.09 -13.48
N CYS A 203 -2.01 11.12 -13.29
CA CYS A 203 -2.96 10.32 -14.09
C CYS A 203 -3.10 10.81 -15.54
N ILE A 204 -3.03 12.12 -15.79
CA ILE A 204 -3.31 12.73 -17.10
C ILE A 204 -2.02 12.87 -17.90
N ASP A 205 -0.98 13.44 -17.29
CA ASP A 205 0.28 13.80 -17.95
C ASP A 205 1.37 12.75 -17.77
N GLY A 206 1.21 11.80 -16.82
CA GLY A 206 2.26 10.86 -16.46
C GLY A 206 3.48 11.53 -15.81
N LYS A 207 3.27 12.62 -15.07
CA LYS A 207 4.35 13.45 -14.51
C LYS A 207 4.15 13.67 -13.01
N VAL A 208 5.26 13.70 -12.28
CA VAL A 208 5.31 14.15 -10.89
C VAL A 208 6.47 15.13 -10.68
N ARG A 209 6.26 16.11 -9.81
CA ARG A 209 7.31 17.06 -9.44
C ARG A 209 8.15 16.50 -8.31
N THR A 210 9.48 16.58 -8.45
CA THR A 210 10.44 16.13 -7.43
C THR A 210 10.70 17.23 -6.40
N VAL A 211 11.31 16.87 -5.28
CA VAL A 211 11.77 17.82 -4.25
C VAL A 211 12.78 18.84 -4.79
N ASP A 212 13.51 18.50 -5.83
CA ASP A 212 14.47 19.38 -6.49
C ASP A 212 13.79 20.36 -7.47
N GLY A 213 12.50 20.23 -7.70
CA GLY A 213 11.71 21.08 -8.59
C GLY A 213 11.68 20.63 -10.04
N ASP A 214 12.26 19.49 -10.38
CA ASP A 214 12.19 18.89 -11.72
C ASP A 214 10.90 18.08 -11.89
N ASP A 215 10.47 17.91 -13.13
CA ASP A 215 9.39 16.99 -13.49
C ASP A 215 9.99 15.69 -14.03
N ILE A 216 9.56 14.59 -13.47
CA ILE A 216 9.92 13.24 -13.95
C ILE A 216 8.69 12.51 -14.50
N ASP A 217 8.94 11.57 -15.40
CA ASP A 217 7.90 10.63 -15.84
C ASP A 217 7.59 9.65 -14.72
N ILE A 218 6.31 9.32 -14.57
CA ILE A 218 5.85 8.31 -13.61
C ILE A 218 4.73 7.48 -14.21
N ASP A 219 4.81 6.16 -14.04
CA ASP A 219 3.72 5.26 -14.37
C ASP A 219 3.35 4.41 -13.15
N PHE A 220 2.07 4.14 -12.97
CA PHE A 220 1.53 3.46 -11.79
C PHE A 220 0.16 2.88 -12.08
N ASP A 221 -0.30 1.99 -11.21
CA ASP A 221 -1.60 1.34 -11.28
C ASP A 221 -2.49 1.71 -10.10
N SER A 222 -1.89 2.11 -8.97
CA SER A 222 -2.56 2.43 -7.72
C SER A 222 -2.04 3.73 -7.11
N VAL A 223 -2.95 4.50 -6.51
CA VAL A 223 -2.66 5.71 -5.73
C VAL A 223 -2.81 5.37 -4.25
N CYS A 224 -1.76 5.62 -3.47
CA CYS A 224 -1.76 5.46 -2.02
C CYS A 224 -1.95 6.81 -1.32
N ILE A 225 -2.83 6.84 -0.33
CA ILE A 225 -2.96 7.90 0.68
C ILE A 225 -2.99 7.22 2.03
N HIS A 226 -2.03 7.54 2.90
CA HIS A 226 -1.92 6.91 4.21
C HIS A 226 -2.95 7.45 5.19
N SER A 227 -3.60 6.56 5.96
CA SER A 227 -4.59 6.95 6.97
C SER A 227 -3.99 7.65 8.19
N ASP A 228 -2.69 7.49 8.44
CA ASP A 228 -1.96 8.17 9.51
C ASP A 228 -1.49 9.59 9.16
N THR A 229 -1.65 10.02 7.91
CA THR A 229 -1.39 11.41 7.49
C THR A 229 -2.47 12.33 8.07
N PRO A 230 -2.11 13.43 8.78
CA PRO A 230 -3.10 14.34 9.36
C PRO A 230 -4.06 14.90 8.30
N GLY A 231 -5.38 14.71 8.51
CA GLY A 231 -6.41 15.09 7.56
C GLY A 231 -6.62 14.08 6.43
N ALA A 232 -6.20 12.84 6.58
CA ALA A 232 -6.28 11.78 5.56
C ALA A 232 -7.67 11.64 4.92
N LEU A 233 -8.75 11.76 5.69
CA LEU A 233 -10.11 11.66 5.17
C LEU A 233 -10.40 12.74 4.11
N ASP A 234 -9.95 13.97 4.34
CA ASP A 234 -10.15 15.08 3.39
C ASP A 234 -9.27 14.87 2.15
N LEU A 235 -8.04 14.33 2.32
CA LEU A 235 -7.14 13.99 1.22
C LEU A 235 -7.76 12.92 0.31
N VAL A 236 -8.30 11.85 0.89
CA VAL A 236 -8.94 10.76 0.14
C VAL A 236 -10.20 11.23 -0.57
N ARG A 237 -11.07 12.01 0.10
CA ARG A 237 -12.30 12.55 -0.49
C ARG A 237 -11.99 13.43 -1.68
N GLU A 238 -11.15 14.46 -1.49
CA GLU A 238 -10.82 15.40 -2.58
C GLU A 238 -10.15 14.69 -3.76
N THR A 239 -9.22 13.77 -3.49
CA THR A 239 -8.59 12.98 -4.54
C THR A 239 -9.62 12.15 -5.33
N ARG A 240 -10.52 11.44 -4.63
CA ARG A 240 -11.57 10.64 -5.28
C ARG A 240 -12.51 11.51 -6.10
N ASP A 241 -12.97 12.63 -5.54
CA ASP A 241 -13.89 13.55 -6.21
C ASP A 241 -13.24 14.17 -7.45
N ALA A 242 -11.96 14.51 -7.38
CA ALA A 242 -11.18 15.02 -8.50
C ALA A 242 -11.05 13.96 -9.62
N LEU A 243 -10.75 12.70 -9.27
CA LEU A 243 -10.71 11.60 -10.25
C LEU A 243 -12.07 11.41 -10.94
N VAL A 244 -13.17 11.45 -10.17
CA VAL A 244 -14.54 11.34 -10.73
C VAL A 244 -14.86 12.50 -11.66
N ARG A 245 -14.52 13.74 -11.29
CA ARG A 245 -14.71 14.93 -12.15
C ARG A 245 -13.99 14.79 -13.50
N GLU A 246 -12.82 14.17 -13.50
CA GLU A 246 -12.03 13.90 -14.71
C GLU A 246 -12.42 12.60 -15.45
N GLY A 247 -13.45 11.90 -14.99
CA GLY A 247 -13.93 10.66 -15.60
C GLY A 247 -12.97 9.46 -15.40
N ILE A 248 -12.09 9.54 -14.41
CA ILE A 248 -11.16 8.45 -14.04
C ILE A 248 -11.85 7.60 -12.96
N ARG A 249 -12.08 6.33 -13.25
CA ARG A 249 -12.75 5.41 -12.32
C ARG A 249 -11.77 4.93 -11.25
N THR A 250 -12.23 4.81 -10.00
CA THR A 250 -11.52 4.07 -8.96
C THR A 250 -11.92 2.61 -8.98
N ALA A 251 -10.96 1.70 -9.15
CA ALA A 251 -11.21 0.26 -9.15
C ALA A 251 -9.93 -0.49 -8.76
N GLY A 252 -10.04 -1.38 -7.79
CA GLY A 252 -8.93 -2.25 -7.38
C GLY A 252 -8.50 -3.23 -8.48
N PRO A 253 -7.32 -3.84 -8.33
CA PRO A 253 -6.84 -4.86 -9.24
C PRO A 253 -7.82 -6.03 -9.30
N ARG A 254 -8.03 -6.56 -10.51
CA ARG A 254 -8.91 -7.73 -10.65
C ARG A 254 -8.19 -8.96 -10.09
N PRO A 255 -8.91 -9.85 -9.37
CA PRO A 255 -8.32 -11.13 -8.99
C PRO A 255 -7.78 -11.83 -10.25
N LEU A 256 -6.58 -12.37 -10.15
CA LEU A 256 -6.07 -13.25 -11.19
C LEU A 256 -6.95 -14.50 -11.22
N ALA A 257 -7.27 -14.99 -12.43
CA ALA A 257 -8.01 -16.24 -12.56
C ALA A 257 -7.23 -17.34 -11.83
N ALA A 258 -7.89 -18.02 -10.89
CA ALA A 258 -7.26 -19.14 -10.20
C ALA A 258 -6.86 -20.18 -11.27
N HIS A 259 -5.58 -20.42 -11.41
CA HIS A 259 -5.09 -21.59 -12.14
C HIS A 259 -5.39 -22.80 -11.24
N HIS A 260 -6.46 -23.53 -11.58
CA HIS A 260 -6.83 -24.82 -10.97
C HIS A 260 -5.87 -25.91 -11.40
#